data_24dbb56c354da8a88adc1bb7c3ba330f
#
_entry.id   24dbb56c354da8a88adc1bb7c3ba330f
#
_cell.length_a   1.000
_cell.length_b   1.000
_cell.length_c   1.000
_cell.angle_alpha   90.00
_cell.angle_beta   90.00
_cell.angle_gamma   90.00
#
_symmetry.space_group_name_H-M   'P 1'
#
loop_
_entity.id
_entity.type
_entity.pdbx_description
1 polymer ?
#
loop_
_entity_poly.entity_id
_entity_poly.type
_entity_poly.pdbx_seq_one_letter_code
_entity_poly.pdbx_strand_id
1 'polypeptide(L)'
;MGMTMTQKIFARHCGAESVAAGDLINARLDLVMGSDVTAPIAIQAMETHGLDRVFNPEKIVLVMDHFAPNKDIQAARNCATCRAFAQKHGIKNFYDGGRMGIEHALLPEQGFIAPGDRKSVV
;
A
#
# COMPACT_ATOMS: atom_id res chain seq x y z
N MET A 1 -16.71 -24.39 -15.70
CA MET A 1 -16.15 -24.60 -14.33
C MET A 1 -16.35 -23.32 -13.51
N GLY A 2 -16.68 -23.43 -12.23
CA GLY A 2 -16.82 -22.24 -11.39
C GLY A 2 -15.45 -21.61 -11.06
N MET A 3 -15.40 -20.28 -11.00
CA MET A 3 -14.20 -19.54 -10.55
C MET A 3 -14.02 -19.63 -9.03
N THR A 4 -12.78 -19.70 -8.59
CA THR A 4 -12.40 -19.49 -7.17
C THR A 4 -12.71 -18.07 -6.73
N MET A 5 -12.72 -17.82 -5.42
CA MET A 5 -12.90 -16.47 -4.87
C MET A 5 -11.85 -15.49 -5.40
N THR A 6 -10.58 -15.90 -5.43
CA THR A 6 -9.47 -15.10 -5.98
C THR A 6 -9.69 -14.75 -7.46
N GLN A 7 -10.07 -15.73 -8.28
CA GLN A 7 -10.36 -15.49 -9.70
C GLN A 7 -11.51 -14.50 -9.89
N LYS A 8 -12.58 -14.60 -9.09
CA LYS A 8 -13.71 -13.65 -9.14
C LYS A 8 -13.28 -12.23 -8.80
N ILE A 9 -12.43 -12.05 -7.77
CA ILE A 9 -11.90 -10.75 -7.37
C ILE A 9 -11.04 -10.16 -8.50
N PHE A 10 -10.10 -10.94 -9.05
CA PHE A 10 -9.25 -10.48 -10.15
C PHE A 10 -10.04 -10.14 -11.41
N ALA A 11 -10.97 -11.01 -11.81
CA ALA A 11 -11.83 -10.76 -12.98
C ALA A 11 -12.58 -9.43 -12.85
N ARG A 12 -13.18 -9.16 -11.68
CA ARG A 12 -13.86 -7.89 -11.40
C ARG A 12 -12.91 -6.69 -11.51
N HIS A 13 -11.68 -6.82 -11.03
CA HIS A 13 -10.73 -5.70 -10.99
C HIS A 13 -10.02 -5.46 -12.32
N CYS A 14 -9.98 -6.43 -13.23
CA CYS A 14 -9.46 -6.23 -14.59
C CYS A 14 -10.54 -6.08 -15.66
N GLY A 15 -11.83 -6.16 -15.28
CA GLY A 15 -12.95 -6.02 -16.23
C GLY A 15 -13.14 -7.22 -17.15
N ALA A 16 -12.63 -8.39 -16.78
CA ALA A 16 -12.79 -9.64 -17.53
C ALA A 16 -13.96 -10.47 -16.99
N GLU A 17 -14.57 -11.30 -17.83
CA GLU A 17 -15.60 -12.26 -17.41
C GLU A 17 -15.00 -13.38 -16.55
N SER A 18 -13.78 -13.78 -16.84
CA SER A 18 -13.04 -14.81 -16.10
C SER A 18 -11.53 -14.61 -16.20
N VAL A 19 -10.80 -15.15 -15.24
CA VAL A 19 -9.33 -15.23 -15.24
C VAL A 19 -8.89 -16.61 -14.80
N ALA A 20 -7.74 -17.04 -15.29
CA ALA A 20 -7.13 -18.33 -14.97
C ALA A 20 -5.74 -18.17 -14.37
N ALA A 21 -5.22 -19.23 -13.75
CA ALA A 21 -3.84 -19.25 -13.28
C ALA A 21 -2.89 -19.16 -14.50
N GLY A 22 -1.92 -18.25 -14.43
CA GLY A 22 -0.98 -17.94 -15.52
C GLY A 22 -1.36 -16.75 -16.38
N ASP A 23 -2.57 -16.22 -16.26
CA ASP A 23 -2.96 -15.00 -16.98
C ASP A 23 -2.20 -13.78 -16.45
N LEU A 24 -1.71 -12.95 -17.36
CA LEU A 24 -1.19 -11.63 -17.06
C LEU A 24 -2.32 -10.60 -17.17
N ILE A 25 -2.65 -9.95 -16.07
CA ILE A 25 -3.78 -9.00 -15.99
C ILE A 25 -3.35 -7.65 -15.43
N ASN A 26 -4.01 -6.59 -15.89
CA ASN A 26 -3.93 -5.26 -15.26
C ASN A 26 -5.13 -5.09 -14.32
N ALA A 27 -4.91 -5.29 -13.02
CA ALA A 27 -5.96 -5.15 -12.02
C ALA A 27 -5.95 -3.75 -11.40
N ARG A 28 -7.11 -3.09 -11.39
CA ARG A 28 -7.29 -1.82 -10.66
C ARG A 28 -7.15 -2.06 -9.16
N LEU A 29 -6.42 -1.19 -8.49
CA LEU A 29 -6.25 -1.23 -7.04
C LEU A 29 -7.30 -0.36 -6.34
N ASP A 30 -7.83 -0.84 -5.23
CA ASP A 30 -8.70 -0.07 -4.34
C ASP A 30 -7.87 0.72 -3.33
N LEU A 31 -6.78 0.14 -2.84
CA LEU A 31 -5.87 0.72 -1.88
C LEU A 31 -4.42 0.31 -2.14
N VAL A 32 -3.49 1.22 -1.89
CA VAL A 32 -2.05 0.96 -1.82
C VAL A 32 -1.59 1.18 -0.38
N MET A 33 -0.90 0.20 0.18
CA MET A 33 -0.34 0.25 1.52
C MET A 33 1.17 0.14 1.46
N GLY A 34 1.87 0.86 2.32
CA GLY A 34 3.31 0.74 2.51
C GLY A 34 3.69 0.87 3.97
N SER A 35 4.78 0.19 4.35
CA SER A 35 5.35 0.28 5.69
C SER A 35 6.70 1.00 5.67
N ASP A 36 7.30 1.19 6.83
CA ASP A 36 8.67 1.70 7.00
C ASP A 36 9.76 0.77 6.44
N VAL A 37 9.38 -0.45 6.02
CA VAL A 37 10.27 -1.40 5.31
C VAL A 37 10.11 -1.27 3.80
N THR A 38 8.90 -1.29 3.30
CA THR A 38 8.60 -1.42 1.86
C THR A 38 8.46 -0.08 1.15
N ALA A 39 7.81 0.90 1.79
CA ALA A 39 7.57 2.21 1.17
C ALA A 39 8.86 2.98 0.82
N PRO A 40 9.94 2.99 1.63
CA PRO A 40 11.17 3.68 1.24
C PRO A 40 11.78 3.17 -0.05
N ILE A 41 11.66 1.86 -0.33
CA ILE A 41 12.16 1.24 -1.57
C ILE A 41 11.34 1.71 -2.77
N ALA A 42 10.02 1.72 -2.63
CA ALA A 42 9.12 2.21 -3.67
C ALA A 42 9.32 3.71 -3.93
N ILE A 43 9.48 4.52 -2.89
CA ILE A 43 9.76 5.96 -2.99
C ILE A 43 11.07 6.19 -3.74
N GLN A 44 12.14 5.48 -3.39
CA GLN A 44 13.42 5.56 -4.09
C GLN A 44 13.29 5.16 -5.57
N ALA A 45 12.54 4.12 -5.88
CA ALA A 45 12.28 3.72 -7.26
C ALA A 45 11.53 4.82 -8.03
N MET A 46 10.51 5.44 -7.44
CA MET A 46 9.79 6.57 -8.03
C MET A 46 10.73 7.74 -8.33
N GLU A 47 11.57 8.12 -7.37
CA GLU A 47 12.54 9.22 -7.53
C GLU A 47 13.56 8.91 -8.63
N THR A 48 14.11 7.68 -8.66
CA THR A 48 15.08 7.24 -9.67
C THR A 48 14.51 7.30 -11.09
N HIS A 49 13.21 7.03 -11.24
CA HIS A 49 12.52 7.08 -12.53
C HIS A 49 11.86 8.43 -12.85
N GLY A 50 12.09 9.46 -12.03
CA GLY A 50 11.54 10.80 -12.23
C GLY A 50 10.01 10.85 -12.05
N LEU A 51 9.42 9.93 -11.30
CA LEU A 51 8.00 9.91 -11.01
C LEU A 51 7.73 10.79 -9.77
N ASP A 52 7.14 11.93 -9.99
CA ASP A 52 6.91 12.95 -8.96
C ASP A 52 5.44 13.06 -8.51
N ARG A 53 4.56 12.19 -9.01
CA ARG A 53 3.13 12.23 -8.72
C ARG A 53 2.60 10.86 -8.32
N VAL A 54 1.76 10.83 -7.29
CA VAL A 54 0.99 9.65 -6.91
C VAL A 54 -0.37 9.65 -7.62
N PHE A 55 -0.95 8.47 -7.85
CA PHE A 55 -2.21 8.33 -8.57
C PHE A 55 -3.41 8.92 -7.81
N ASN A 56 -3.47 8.70 -6.50
CA ASN A 56 -4.49 9.25 -5.61
C ASN A 56 -4.02 9.16 -4.15
N PRO A 57 -3.70 10.29 -3.49
CA PRO A 57 -3.20 10.28 -2.11
C PRO A 57 -4.21 9.76 -1.08
N GLU A 58 -5.52 9.81 -1.37
CA GLU A 58 -6.56 9.29 -0.47
C GLU A 58 -6.60 7.75 -0.45
N LYS A 59 -6.08 7.11 -1.49
CA LYS A 59 -5.99 5.66 -1.64
C LYS A 59 -4.62 5.10 -1.25
N ILE A 60 -3.80 5.88 -0.60
CA ILE A 60 -2.49 5.47 -0.09
C ILE A 60 -2.52 5.54 1.43
N VAL A 61 -2.12 4.45 2.08
CA VAL A 61 -1.95 4.37 3.53
C VAL A 61 -0.51 3.98 3.83
N LEU A 62 0.14 4.73 4.70
CA LEU A 62 1.49 4.44 5.16
C LEU A 62 1.47 4.19 6.67
N VAL A 63 2.02 3.06 7.10
CA VAL A 63 2.04 2.62 8.49
C VAL A 63 3.47 2.32 8.92
N MET A 64 3.95 3.01 9.96
CA MET A 64 5.31 2.86 10.48
C MET A 64 5.29 1.88 11.65
N ASP A 65 5.22 0.56 11.36
CA ASP A 65 4.97 -0.47 12.38
C ASP A 65 6.03 -1.58 12.48
N HIS A 66 6.94 -1.71 11.50
CA HIS A 66 7.93 -2.79 11.51
C HIS A 66 9.17 -2.43 12.34
N PHE A 67 9.65 -1.19 12.22
CA PHE A 67 10.86 -0.71 12.89
C PHE A 67 10.58 0.41 13.90
N ALA A 68 9.35 0.57 14.32
CA ALA A 68 8.97 1.51 15.37
C ALA A 68 8.69 0.75 16.69
N PRO A 69 9.28 1.16 17.83
CA PRO A 69 10.28 2.23 17.99
C PRO A 69 11.56 1.94 17.18
N ASN A 70 12.16 2.99 16.59
CA ASN A 70 13.29 2.80 15.69
C ASN A 70 14.48 2.18 16.40
N LYS A 71 14.96 1.04 15.89
CA LYS A 71 16.05 0.28 16.47
C LYS A 71 17.46 0.84 16.15
N ASP A 72 17.55 1.61 15.06
CA ASP A 72 18.82 2.17 14.56
C ASP A 72 18.57 3.42 13.69
N ILE A 73 19.66 4.04 13.23
CA ILE A 73 19.62 5.24 12.39
C ILE A 73 18.94 4.95 11.05
N GLN A 74 19.12 3.77 10.47
CA GLN A 74 18.51 3.42 9.18
C GLN A 74 16.99 3.32 9.31
N ALA A 75 16.49 2.69 10.36
CA ALA A 75 15.05 2.63 10.65
C ALA A 75 14.45 4.04 10.81
N ALA A 76 15.15 4.92 11.54
CA ALA A 76 14.73 6.31 11.70
C ALA A 76 14.71 7.08 10.36
N ARG A 77 15.70 6.85 9.49
CA ARG A 77 15.74 7.45 8.15
C ARG A 77 14.58 6.95 7.27
N ASN A 78 14.27 5.67 7.32
CA ASN A 78 13.14 5.09 6.59
C ASN A 78 11.82 5.77 6.99
N CYS A 79 11.55 5.90 8.29
CA CYS A 79 10.36 6.61 8.78
C CYS A 79 10.37 8.09 8.36
N ALA A 80 11.53 8.76 8.39
CA ALA A 80 11.66 10.15 7.94
C ALA A 80 11.37 10.31 6.44
N THR A 81 11.86 9.39 5.61
CA THR A 81 11.56 9.33 4.16
C THR A 81 10.07 9.18 3.91
N CYS A 82 9.41 8.24 4.58
CA CYS A 82 7.96 8.04 4.45
C CYS A 82 7.17 9.27 4.89
N ARG A 83 7.59 9.94 5.97
CA ARG A 83 6.96 11.16 6.47
C ARG A 83 7.08 12.31 5.48
N ALA A 84 8.28 12.53 4.93
CA ALA A 84 8.52 13.56 3.92
C ALA A 84 7.71 13.29 2.65
N PHE A 85 7.64 12.04 2.20
CA PHE A 85 6.84 11.64 1.05
C PHE A 85 5.35 11.87 1.29
N ALA A 86 4.82 11.49 2.46
CA ALA A 86 3.42 11.72 2.81
C ALA A 86 3.08 13.22 2.80
N GLN A 87 3.94 14.06 3.36
CA GLN A 87 3.77 15.51 3.35
C GLN A 87 3.82 16.08 1.93
N LYS A 88 4.81 15.70 1.13
CA LYS A 88 4.99 16.16 -0.26
C LYS A 88 3.76 15.86 -1.13
N HIS A 89 3.17 14.69 -0.96
CA HIS A 89 2.07 14.21 -1.80
C HIS A 89 0.67 14.39 -1.17
N GLY A 90 0.57 14.99 0.01
CA GLY A 90 -0.70 15.22 0.70
C GLY A 90 -1.40 13.94 1.17
N ILE A 91 -0.63 12.87 1.47
CA ILE A 91 -1.16 11.61 1.99
C ILE A 91 -1.56 11.82 3.45
N LYS A 92 -2.86 11.82 3.73
CA LYS A 92 -3.42 12.02 5.07
C LYS A 92 -3.44 10.74 5.91
N ASN A 93 -3.51 9.60 5.24
CA ASN A 93 -3.57 8.28 5.88
C ASN A 93 -2.14 7.82 6.23
N PHE A 94 -1.52 8.53 7.15
CA PHE A 94 -0.16 8.30 7.63
C PHE A 94 -0.20 7.98 9.13
N TYR A 95 0.23 6.79 9.49
CA TYR A 95 0.21 6.25 10.84
C TYR A 95 1.63 6.06 11.36
N ASP A 96 2.05 7.00 12.20
CA ASP A 96 3.37 7.07 12.83
C ASP A 96 3.24 6.96 14.36
N GLY A 97 4.33 7.11 15.08
CA GLY A 97 4.39 7.00 16.53
C GLY A 97 3.21 7.68 17.26
N GLY A 98 2.55 6.92 18.14
CA GLY A 98 1.35 7.35 18.87
C GLY A 98 0.01 7.09 18.15
N ARG A 99 0.02 6.79 16.85
CA ARG A 99 -1.18 6.46 16.07
C ARG A 99 -1.03 5.19 15.22
N MET A 100 0.11 4.55 15.29
CA MET A 100 0.39 3.32 14.54
C MET A 100 -0.23 2.11 15.21
N GLY A 101 -0.40 1.05 14.43
CA GLY A 101 -0.75 -0.29 14.85
C GLY A 101 -0.19 -1.28 13.84
N ILE A 102 -0.40 -2.57 14.03
CA ILE A 102 -0.01 -3.57 13.03
C ILE A 102 -0.80 -3.29 11.75
N GLU A 103 -0.11 -3.02 10.64
CA GLU A 103 -0.74 -2.55 9.40
C GLU A 103 -1.89 -3.43 8.91
N HIS A 104 -1.72 -4.75 8.95
CA HIS A 104 -2.73 -5.70 8.48
C HIS A 104 -3.96 -5.80 9.40
N ALA A 105 -3.87 -5.38 10.65
CA ALA A 105 -4.99 -5.26 11.57
C ALA A 105 -5.60 -3.85 11.52
N LEU A 106 -4.76 -2.82 11.51
CA LEU A 106 -5.17 -1.42 11.51
C LEU A 106 -6.04 -1.07 10.28
N LEU A 107 -5.69 -1.55 9.10
CA LEU A 107 -6.41 -1.19 7.88
C LEU A 107 -7.88 -1.66 7.88
N PRO A 108 -8.20 -2.93 8.19
CA PRO A 108 -9.61 -3.34 8.30
C PRO A 108 -10.33 -2.71 9.49
N GLU A 109 -9.67 -2.53 10.63
CA GLU A 109 -10.25 -1.89 11.82
C GLU A 109 -10.64 -0.43 11.57
N GLN A 110 -9.86 0.28 10.74
CA GLN A 110 -10.14 1.66 10.34
C GLN A 110 -11.07 1.76 9.12
N GLY A 111 -11.51 0.63 8.56
CA GLY A 111 -12.43 0.60 7.43
C GLY A 111 -11.79 0.94 6.08
N PHE A 112 -10.46 0.88 5.96
CA PHE A 112 -9.78 1.13 4.69
C PHE A 112 -9.94 0.00 3.69
N ILE A 113 -10.15 -1.22 4.17
CA ILE A 113 -10.29 -2.41 3.34
C ILE A 113 -11.44 -3.28 3.82
N ALA A 114 -12.11 -3.93 2.86
CA ALA A 114 -13.19 -4.86 3.08
C ALA A 114 -12.97 -6.16 2.28
N PRO A 115 -13.68 -7.25 2.60
CA PRO A 115 -13.64 -8.46 1.80
C PRO A 115 -13.99 -8.19 0.34
N GLY A 116 -13.12 -8.60 -0.58
CA GLY A 116 -13.28 -8.39 -2.03
C GLY A 116 -12.50 -7.20 -2.58
N ASP A 117 -11.90 -6.37 -1.75
CA ASP A 117 -11.02 -5.28 -2.17
C ASP A 117 -9.67 -5.81 -2.67
N ARG A 118 -9.06 -5.04 -3.56
CA ARG A 118 -7.71 -5.24 -4.05
C ARG A 118 -6.76 -4.25 -3.37
N LYS A 119 -6.14 -4.69 -2.28
CA LYS A 119 -5.05 -3.98 -1.62
C LYS A 119 -3.72 -4.42 -2.21
N SER A 120 -2.88 -3.48 -2.61
CA SER A 120 -1.48 -3.73 -2.95
C SER A 120 -0.58 -3.29 -1.80
N VAL A 121 0.40 -4.12 -1.48
CA VAL A 121 1.52 -3.78 -0.60
C VAL A 121 2.70 -3.39 -1.48
N VAL A 122 3.27 -2.23 -1.24
CA VAL A 122 4.49 -1.75 -1.88
C VAL A 122 5.67 -1.85 -0.94
#